data_23555ac34754625014ffb967e28eda6b
#
_entry.id   23555ac34754625014ffb967e28eda6b
#
_cell.length_a   1.000
_cell.length_b   1.000
_cell.length_c   1.000
_cell.angle_alpha   90.00
_cell.angle_beta   90.00
_cell.angle_gamma   90.00
#
_symmetry.space_group_name_H-M   'P 1'
#
loop_
_entity.id
_entity.type
_entity.pdbx_description
1 polymer ?
#
loop_
_entity_poly.entity_id
_entity_poly.type
_entity_poly.pdbx_seq_one_letter_code
_entity_poly.pdbx_strand_id
1 'polypeptide(L)'
;RDWRTLAEATESHGMVLTGTSGFETHAVALDALAGDWALALDWLAEILLEPAFPADRAALLCRQARAELASLADQADATTARAFLDQLYSPHPRGRPLQGTEESLAILTPEHAAEHHRRALGWGGVLTVAGLIDEAAVAERLAGLAAALPAGGGPPPEPPAPPATPVARREIVTRGHDQAHLFLGRLTVDQD
;
A
#
# COMPACT_ATOMS: atom_id res chain seq x y z
N ARG A 1 7.89 -17.02 8.08
CA ARG A 1 7.97 -17.95 6.90
C ARG A 1 8.48 -17.22 5.69
N ASP A 2 9.11 -17.97 4.76
CA ASP A 2 9.35 -17.41 3.44
C ASP A 2 8.03 -17.34 2.63
N TRP A 3 8.02 -16.56 1.57
CA TRP A 3 6.81 -16.30 0.79
C TRP A 3 6.28 -17.56 0.06
N ARG A 4 7.14 -18.52 -0.31
CA ARG A 4 6.72 -19.76 -0.97
C ARG A 4 6.00 -20.67 0.01
N THR A 5 6.59 -20.87 1.17
CA THR A 5 5.98 -21.66 2.25
C THR A 5 4.63 -21.05 2.67
N LEU A 6 4.53 -19.71 2.70
CA LEU A 6 3.26 -19.03 3.00
C LEU A 6 2.24 -19.25 1.87
N ALA A 7 2.64 -19.09 0.62
CA ALA A 7 1.76 -19.31 -0.54
C ALA A 7 1.25 -20.76 -0.60
N GLU A 8 2.16 -21.74 -0.47
CA GLU A 8 1.79 -23.16 -0.44
C GLU A 8 0.82 -23.48 0.70
N ALA A 9 1.05 -22.90 1.88
CA ALA A 9 0.16 -23.08 3.03
C ALA A 9 -1.23 -22.48 2.77
N THR A 10 -1.32 -21.23 2.30
CA THR A 10 -2.60 -20.58 2.01
C THR A 10 -3.34 -21.30 0.89
N GLU A 11 -2.67 -21.64 -0.19
CA GLU A 11 -3.27 -22.35 -1.33
C GLU A 11 -3.78 -23.76 -0.94
N SER A 12 -3.05 -24.49 -0.09
CA SER A 12 -3.47 -25.84 0.37
C SER A 12 -4.76 -25.82 1.20
N HIS A 13 -5.09 -24.70 1.81
CA HIS A 13 -6.36 -24.47 2.53
C HIS A 13 -7.39 -23.69 1.71
N GLY A 14 -7.11 -23.40 0.42
CA GLY A 14 -7.98 -22.60 -0.43
C GLY A 14 -8.16 -21.16 0.06
N MET A 15 -7.18 -20.64 0.79
CA MET A 15 -7.17 -19.26 1.27
C MET A 15 -6.57 -18.31 0.24
N VAL A 16 -7.05 -17.07 0.23
CA VAL A 16 -6.52 -16.01 -0.63
C VAL A 16 -6.00 -14.87 0.24
N LEU A 17 -4.68 -14.65 0.16
CA LEU A 17 -3.99 -13.56 0.84
C LEU A 17 -3.84 -12.38 -0.11
N THR A 18 -4.32 -11.21 0.30
CA THR A 18 -4.23 -9.97 -0.49
C THR A 18 -3.61 -8.85 0.34
N GLY A 19 -2.67 -8.14 -0.25
CA GLY A 19 -2.10 -6.92 0.32
C GLY A 19 -2.39 -5.73 -0.60
N THR A 20 -2.85 -4.63 -0.03
CA THR A 20 -3.09 -3.39 -0.76
C THR A 20 -2.44 -2.21 -0.07
N SER A 21 -2.00 -1.25 -0.87
CA SER A 21 -1.40 0.00 -0.38
C SER A 21 -1.98 1.18 -1.13
N GLY A 22 -2.43 2.17 -0.41
CA GLY A 22 -2.95 3.43 -0.93
C GLY A 22 -2.18 4.63 -0.37
N PHE A 23 -2.72 5.82 -0.59
CA PHE A 23 -2.14 7.06 -0.05
C PHE A 23 -2.23 7.15 1.47
N GLU A 24 -3.24 6.55 2.07
CA GLU A 24 -3.61 6.73 3.47
C GLU A 24 -3.68 5.42 4.25
N THR A 25 -3.79 4.30 3.55
CA THR A 25 -3.99 2.99 4.18
C THR A 25 -3.13 1.91 3.57
N HIS A 26 -2.68 1.00 4.41
CA HIS A 26 -2.21 -0.32 4.01
C HIS A 26 -3.19 -1.34 4.58
N ALA A 27 -3.60 -2.30 3.77
CA ALA A 27 -4.48 -3.37 4.23
C ALA A 27 -3.93 -4.73 3.86
N VAL A 28 -4.12 -5.69 4.75
CA VAL A 28 -3.90 -7.11 4.49
C VAL A 28 -5.23 -7.81 4.75
N ALA A 29 -5.68 -8.58 3.78
CA ALA A 29 -6.89 -9.38 3.87
C ALA A 29 -6.57 -10.85 3.62
N LEU A 30 -7.26 -11.72 4.32
CA LEU A 30 -7.18 -13.16 4.15
C LEU A 30 -8.59 -13.73 4.08
N ASP A 31 -8.95 -14.25 2.91
CA ASP A 31 -10.21 -14.95 2.70
C ASP A 31 -9.98 -16.45 2.98
N ALA A 32 -10.85 -17.06 3.78
CA ALA A 32 -10.73 -18.45 4.21
C ALA A 32 -12.10 -19.13 4.28
N LEU A 33 -12.11 -20.47 4.25
CA LEU A 33 -13.31 -21.22 4.60
C LEU A 33 -13.68 -21.00 6.07
N ALA A 34 -14.97 -21.02 6.38
CA ALA A 34 -15.45 -20.77 7.74
C ALA A 34 -14.87 -21.75 8.78
N GLY A 35 -14.51 -22.98 8.40
CA GLY A 35 -13.84 -23.92 9.29
C GLY A 35 -12.38 -23.56 9.65
N ASP A 36 -11.73 -22.75 8.83
CA ASP A 36 -10.31 -22.40 8.94
C ASP A 36 -10.07 -20.99 9.48
N TRP A 37 -11.11 -20.31 9.97
CA TRP A 37 -11.02 -18.92 10.43
C TRP A 37 -9.91 -18.72 11.49
N ALA A 38 -9.73 -19.69 12.38
CA ALA A 38 -8.74 -19.60 13.45
C ALA A 38 -7.31 -19.65 12.88
N LEU A 39 -7.07 -20.55 11.92
CA LEU A 39 -5.80 -20.66 11.21
C LEU A 39 -5.52 -19.40 10.37
N ALA A 40 -6.54 -18.83 9.73
CA ALA A 40 -6.43 -17.59 8.99
C ALA A 40 -5.98 -16.43 9.89
N LEU A 41 -6.54 -16.31 11.09
CA LEU A 41 -6.13 -15.28 12.05
C LEU A 41 -4.68 -15.53 12.58
N ASP A 42 -4.27 -16.78 12.77
CA ASP A 42 -2.90 -17.09 13.17
C ASP A 42 -1.89 -16.68 12.07
N TRP A 43 -2.21 -16.92 10.80
CA TRP A 43 -1.35 -16.48 9.69
C TRP A 43 -1.37 -14.96 9.50
N LEU A 44 -2.52 -14.31 9.67
CA LEU A 44 -2.59 -12.86 9.65
C LEU A 44 -1.71 -12.26 10.75
N ALA A 45 -1.76 -12.83 11.96
CA ALA A 45 -0.92 -12.41 13.06
C ALA A 45 0.58 -12.57 12.73
N GLU A 46 0.99 -13.73 12.18
CA GLU A 46 2.37 -13.98 11.76
C GLU A 46 2.85 -12.95 10.71
N ILE A 47 2.02 -12.67 9.69
CA ILE A 47 2.33 -11.69 8.64
C ILE A 47 2.52 -10.28 9.22
N LEU A 48 1.68 -9.90 10.18
CA LEU A 48 1.73 -8.57 10.79
C LEU A 48 2.88 -8.44 11.81
N LEU A 49 3.11 -9.45 12.64
CA LEU A 49 4.03 -9.35 13.76
C LEU A 49 5.46 -9.81 13.43
N GLU A 50 5.60 -10.77 12.51
CA GLU A 50 6.87 -11.42 12.19
C GLU A 50 7.17 -11.46 10.68
N PRO A 51 7.05 -10.34 9.95
CA PRO A 51 7.32 -10.33 8.51
C PRO A 51 8.81 -10.55 8.22
N ALA A 52 9.11 -11.40 7.23
CA ALA A 52 10.48 -11.82 6.94
C ALA A 52 11.30 -10.84 6.08
N PHE A 53 10.68 -10.05 5.23
CA PHE A 53 11.31 -9.13 4.26
C PHE A 53 12.54 -9.72 3.53
N PRO A 54 12.43 -10.86 2.81
CA PRO A 54 13.60 -11.51 2.19
C PRO A 54 14.21 -10.62 1.10
N ALA A 55 15.53 -10.49 1.11
CA ALA A 55 16.27 -9.55 0.26
C ALA A 55 16.15 -9.88 -1.23
N ASP A 56 16.14 -11.16 -1.59
CA ASP A 56 15.96 -11.63 -2.97
C ASP A 56 14.57 -11.26 -3.51
N ARG A 57 13.55 -11.37 -2.65
CA ARG A 57 12.17 -10.99 -3.00
C ARG A 57 12.02 -9.48 -3.13
N ALA A 58 12.58 -8.71 -2.20
CA ALA A 58 12.59 -7.26 -2.28
C ALA A 58 13.27 -6.77 -3.57
N ALA A 59 14.44 -7.33 -3.90
CA ALA A 59 15.13 -7.02 -5.14
C ALA A 59 14.32 -7.38 -6.40
N LEU A 60 13.60 -8.52 -6.38
CA LEU A 60 12.71 -8.90 -7.48
C LEU A 60 11.57 -7.89 -7.64
N LEU A 61 10.89 -7.53 -6.55
CA LEU A 61 9.77 -6.58 -6.57
C LEU A 61 10.22 -5.20 -7.03
N CYS A 62 11.38 -4.71 -6.58
CA CYS A 62 11.93 -3.44 -7.08
C CYS A 62 12.21 -3.48 -8.59
N ARG A 63 12.76 -4.60 -9.12
CA ARG A 63 12.95 -4.74 -10.57
C ARG A 63 11.63 -4.75 -11.34
N GLN A 64 10.61 -5.44 -10.82
CA GLN A 64 9.28 -5.46 -11.43
C GLN A 64 8.64 -4.07 -11.43
N ALA A 65 8.68 -3.35 -10.31
CA ALA A 65 8.17 -1.99 -10.21
C ALA A 65 8.88 -1.02 -11.17
N ARG A 66 10.22 -1.12 -11.31
CA ARG A 66 10.98 -0.31 -12.27
C ARG A 66 10.61 -0.63 -13.73
N ALA A 67 10.40 -1.90 -14.05
CA ALA A 67 9.94 -2.29 -15.39
C ALA A 67 8.53 -1.77 -15.68
N GLU A 68 7.64 -1.77 -14.69
CA GLU A 68 6.30 -1.18 -14.80
C GLU A 68 6.36 0.33 -15.00
N LEU A 69 7.19 1.06 -14.22
CA LEU A 69 7.42 2.50 -14.40
C LEU A 69 7.92 2.82 -15.82
N ALA A 70 8.84 2.02 -16.36
CA ALA A 70 9.32 2.19 -17.72
C ALA A 70 8.19 1.99 -18.75
N SER A 71 7.34 0.98 -18.55
CA SER A 71 6.17 0.75 -19.42
C SER A 71 5.15 1.89 -19.34
N LEU A 72 4.89 2.43 -18.12
CA LEU A 72 3.99 3.58 -17.93
C LEU A 72 4.55 4.85 -18.56
N ALA A 73 5.88 5.02 -18.60
CA ALA A 73 6.51 6.16 -19.24
C ALA A 73 6.26 6.22 -20.75
N ASP A 74 5.99 5.09 -21.40
CA ASP A 74 5.65 5.02 -22.82
C ASP A 74 4.15 5.25 -23.10
N GLN A 75 3.32 5.31 -22.05
CA GLN A 75 1.88 5.55 -22.14
C GLN A 75 1.58 7.04 -21.97
N ALA A 76 1.07 7.67 -23.02
CA ALA A 76 0.85 9.13 -23.04
C ALA A 76 -0.21 9.59 -22.04
N ASP A 77 -1.27 8.82 -21.84
CA ASP A 77 -2.34 9.07 -20.86
C ASP A 77 -1.79 8.97 -19.42
N ALA A 78 -1.07 7.91 -19.09
CA ALA A 78 -0.46 7.72 -17.77
C ALA A 78 0.53 8.85 -17.44
N THR A 79 1.39 9.22 -18.41
CA THR A 79 2.35 10.32 -18.25
C THR A 79 1.63 11.66 -18.04
N THR A 80 0.58 11.93 -18.80
CA THR A 80 -0.19 13.17 -18.67
C THR A 80 -0.95 13.22 -17.34
N ALA A 81 -1.58 12.11 -16.93
CA ALA A 81 -2.23 12.00 -15.62
C ALA A 81 -1.23 12.24 -14.47
N ARG A 82 -0.03 11.69 -14.59
CA ARG A 82 1.03 11.86 -13.60
C ARG A 82 1.47 13.32 -13.49
N ALA A 83 1.76 13.98 -14.62
CA ALA A 83 2.13 15.39 -14.65
C ALA A 83 1.02 16.29 -14.07
N PHE A 84 -0.23 15.97 -14.37
CA PHE A 84 -1.39 16.67 -13.83
C PHE A 84 -1.48 16.56 -12.30
N LEU A 85 -1.33 15.35 -11.74
CA LEU A 85 -1.38 15.14 -10.29
C LEU A 85 -0.21 15.81 -9.58
N ASP A 86 0.98 15.78 -10.17
CA ASP A 86 2.13 16.48 -9.62
C ASP A 86 1.91 17.99 -9.56
N GLN A 87 1.42 18.60 -10.64
CA GLN A 87 1.09 20.03 -10.65
C GLN A 87 -0.01 20.40 -9.66
N LEU A 88 -1.02 19.53 -9.51
CA LEU A 88 -2.18 19.79 -8.67
C LEU A 88 -1.83 19.73 -7.18
N TYR A 89 -0.98 18.79 -6.80
CA TYR A 89 -0.73 18.47 -5.40
C TYR A 89 0.66 18.87 -4.88
N SER A 90 1.66 19.10 -5.74
CA SER A 90 3.01 19.40 -5.26
C SER A 90 3.04 20.67 -4.38
N PRO A 91 3.70 20.64 -3.21
CA PRO A 91 4.56 19.58 -2.66
C PRO A 91 3.83 18.54 -1.77
N HIS A 92 2.52 18.50 -1.77
CA HIS A 92 1.72 17.59 -0.96
C HIS A 92 1.99 16.10 -1.31
N PRO A 93 2.02 15.17 -0.33
CA PRO A 93 2.30 13.74 -0.58
C PRO A 93 1.41 13.07 -1.63
N ARG A 94 0.16 13.49 -1.79
CA ARG A 94 -0.75 12.98 -2.84
C ARG A 94 -0.27 13.24 -4.28
N GLY A 95 0.67 14.17 -4.48
CA GLY A 95 1.35 14.35 -5.77
C GLY A 95 2.40 13.29 -6.05
N ARG A 96 2.82 12.49 -5.08
CA ARG A 96 3.82 11.44 -5.27
C ARG A 96 3.20 10.18 -5.89
N PRO A 97 3.92 9.45 -6.78
CA PRO A 97 3.42 8.18 -7.28
C PRO A 97 3.42 7.12 -6.19
N LEU A 98 2.34 6.33 -6.09
CA LEU A 98 2.28 5.19 -5.17
C LEU A 98 3.33 4.12 -5.49
N GLN A 99 3.64 3.95 -6.77
CA GLN A 99 4.65 3.01 -7.24
C GLN A 99 6.09 3.48 -6.97
N GLY A 100 6.27 4.71 -6.48
CA GLY A 100 7.57 5.31 -6.31
C GLY A 100 8.13 5.93 -7.59
N THR A 101 9.41 6.25 -7.56
CA THR A 101 10.19 6.75 -8.71
C THR A 101 11.39 5.84 -8.95
N GLU A 102 12.03 5.96 -10.12
CA GLU A 102 13.25 5.20 -10.43
C GLU A 102 14.33 5.40 -9.34
N GLU A 103 14.49 6.64 -8.88
CA GLU A 103 15.47 7.00 -7.84
C GLU A 103 15.13 6.37 -6.49
N SER A 104 13.84 6.41 -6.08
CA SER A 104 13.40 5.83 -4.81
C SER A 104 13.52 4.31 -4.80
N LEU A 105 13.15 3.66 -5.91
CA LEU A 105 13.24 2.20 -6.04
C LEU A 105 14.69 1.71 -6.13
N ALA A 106 15.62 2.53 -6.64
CA ALA A 106 17.02 2.17 -6.72
C ALA A 106 17.72 2.07 -5.35
N ILE A 107 17.21 2.80 -4.35
CA ILE A 107 17.79 2.84 -2.99
C ILE A 107 16.95 2.05 -1.96
N LEU A 108 15.80 1.51 -2.36
CA LEU A 108 14.92 0.80 -1.45
C LEU A 108 15.54 -0.54 -1.03
N THR A 109 15.58 -0.78 0.29
CA THR A 109 16.12 -2.00 0.89
C THR A 109 15.07 -2.71 1.75
N PRO A 110 15.28 -4.00 2.09
CA PRO A 110 14.42 -4.71 3.03
C PRO A 110 14.30 -4.02 4.39
N GLU A 111 15.37 -3.39 4.86
CA GLU A 111 15.41 -2.66 6.13
C GLU A 111 14.49 -1.43 6.10
N HIS A 112 14.43 -0.72 4.98
CA HIS A 112 13.49 0.39 4.80
C HIS A 112 12.03 -0.10 4.86
N ALA A 113 11.73 -1.25 4.25
CA ALA A 113 10.41 -1.85 4.29
C ALA A 113 10.04 -2.31 5.72
N ALA A 114 10.97 -2.96 6.41
CA ALA A 114 10.78 -3.41 7.79
C ALA A 114 10.57 -2.23 8.76
N GLU A 115 11.33 -1.16 8.61
CA GLU A 115 11.18 0.07 9.40
C GLU A 115 9.83 0.73 9.16
N HIS A 116 9.42 0.85 7.88
CA HIS A 116 8.12 1.42 7.54
C HIS A 116 6.98 0.58 8.12
N HIS A 117 7.02 -0.75 7.97
CA HIS A 117 6.03 -1.67 8.51
C HIS A 117 5.88 -1.52 10.03
N ARG A 118 6.99 -1.54 10.78
CA ARG A 118 6.98 -1.38 12.24
C ARG A 118 6.39 -0.04 12.67
N ARG A 119 6.71 1.04 11.96
CA ARG A 119 6.14 2.36 12.22
C ARG A 119 4.64 2.40 11.94
N ALA A 120 4.22 1.85 10.79
CA ALA A 120 2.81 1.83 10.39
C ALA A 120 1.96 1.03 11.39
N LEU A 121 2.41 -0.12 11.84
CA LEU A 121 1.74 -0.88 12.89
C LEU A 121 1.63 -0.11 14.21
N GLY A 122 2.65 0.67 14.57
CA GLY A 122 2.65 1.49 15.78
C GLY A 122 1.66 2.67 15.75
N TRP A 123 1.13 3.04 14.58
CA TRP A 123 0.08 4.05 14.45
C TRP A 123 -1.31 3.50 14.78
N GLY A 124 -1.45 2.18 14.93
CA GLY A 124 -2.72 1.51 15.12
C GLY A 124 -3.41 1.13 13.81
N GLY A 125 -4.59 0.59 13.94
CA GLY A 125 -5.35 0.12 12.79
C GLY A 125 -6.74 -0.38 13.17
N VAL A 126 -7.44 -0.92 12.18
CA VAL A 126 -8.75 -1.56 12.33
C VAL A 126 -8.62 -3.02 11.92
N LEU A 127 -9.03 -3.91 12.80
CA LEU A 127 -9.14 -5.35 12.53
C LEU A 127 -10.63 -5.69 12.37
N THR A 128 -10.99 -6.30 11.26
CA THR A 128 -12.36 -6.73 10.98
C THR A 128 -12.39 -8.19 10.57
N VAL A 129 -13.42 -8.92 11.03
CA VAL A 129 -13.70 -10.29 10.60
C VAL A 129 -15.18 -10.38 10.25
N ALA A 130 -15.49 -10.99 9.11
CA ALA A 130 -16.86 -11.20 8.68
C ALA A 130 -17.02 -12.63 8.13
N GLY A 131 -18.13 -13.29 8.48
CA GLY A 131 -18.42 -14.65 8.02
C GLY A 131 -19.28 -15.45 9.00
N LEU A 132 -19.38 -16.76 8.74
CA LEU A 132 -20.00 -17.70 9.67
C LEU A 132 -18.96 -18.11 10.73
N ILE A 133 -18.92 -17.37 11.83
CA ILE A 133 -17.87 -17.45 12.87
C ILE A 133 -18.50 -17.44 14.26
N ASP A 134 -17.75 -17.92 15.25
CA ASP A 134 -18.02 -17.69 16.67
C ASP A 134 -17.48 -16.31 17.07
N GLU A 135 -18.39 -15.35 17.27
CA GLU A 135 -18.03 -13.96 17.58
C GLU A 135 -17.20 -13.84 18.86
N ALA A 136 -17.50 -14.64 19.90
CA ALA A 136 -16.76 -14.57 21.16
C ALA A 136 -15.32 -15.07 21.01
N ALA A 137 -15.13 -16.18 20.33
CA ALA A 137 -13.81 -16.76 20.07
C ALA A 137 -12.97 -15.84 19.15
N VAL A 138 -13.59 -15.24 18.14
CA VAL A 138 -12.93 -14.27 17.26
C VAL A 138 -12.54 -13.03 18.05
N ALA A 139 -13.42 -12.47 18.86
CA ALA A 139 -13.12 -11.28 19.67
C ALA A 139 -11.94 -11.50 20.61
N GLU A 140 -11.87 -12.68 21.25
CA GLU A 140 -10.72 -13.04 22.10
C GLU A 140 -9.41 -13.08 21.32
N ARG A 141 -9.38 -13.71 20.13
CA ARG A 141 -8.18 -13.76 19.30
C ARG A 141 -7.77 -12.40 18.76
N LEU A 142 -8.73 -11.58 18.35
CA LEU A 142 -8.45 -10.21 17.90
C LEU A 142 -7.91 -9.33 19.03
N ALA A 143 -8.43 -9.49 20.26
CA ALA A 143 -7.89 -8.81 21.43
C ALA A 143 -6.44 -9.24 21.73
N GLY A 144 -6.14 -10.53 21.61
CA GLY A 144 -4.77 -11.05 21.72
C GLY A 144 -3.83 -10.46 20.67
N LEU A 145 -4.27 -10.42 19.40
CA LEU A 145 -3.48 -9.82 18.33
C LEU A 145 -3.28 -8.32 18.57
N ALA A 146 -4.33 -7.60 18.92
CA ALA A 146 -4.25 -6.17 19.20
C ALA A 146 -3.28 -5.84 20.35
N ALA A 147 -3.26 -6.69 21.40
CA ALA A 147 -2.33 -6.55 22.51
C ALA A 147 -0.86 -6.84 22.13
N ALA A 148 -0.63 -7.63 21.09
CA ALA A 148 0.70 -7.97 20.57
C ALA A 148 1.25 -6.92 19.59
N LEU A 149 0.39 -6.04 19.05
CA LEU A 149 0.84 -4.98 18.15
C LEU A 149 1.76 -3.99 18.89
N PRO A 150 2.76 -3.41 18.20
CA PRO A 150 3.66 -2.43 18.80
C PRO A 150 2.87 -1.25 19.39
N ALA A 151 3.05 -1.01 20.69
CA ALA A 151 2.47 0.16 21.34
C ALA A 151 3.37 1.39 21.15
N GLY A 152 2.77 2.57 21.01
CA GLY A 152 3.49 3.83 21.18
C GLY A 152 4.03 4.51 19.93
N GLY A 153 3.53 4.17 18.75
CA GLY A 153 3.87 4.91 17.52
C GLY A 153 3.33 6.35 17.47
N GLY A 154 2.44 6.71 18.42
CA GLY A 154 1.70 7.95 18.33
C GLY A 154 0.69 7.96 17.17
N PRO A 155 -0.04 9.05 16.94
CA PRO A 155 -0.86 9.16 15.74
C PRO A 155 0.02 9.21 14.48
N PRO A 156 -0.49 8.77 13.33
CA PRO A 156 0.21 8.97 12.07
C PRO A 156 0.50 10.47 11.88
N PRO A 157 1.60 10.82 11.19
CA PRO A 157 1.89 12.20 10.93
C PRO A 157 0.74 12.85 10.15
N GLU A 158 0.25 13.97 10.65
CA GLU A 158 -0.79 14.73 9.96
C GLU A 158 -0.27 15.13 8.56
N PRO A 159 -1.02 14.83 7.50
CA PRO A 159 -0.60 15.24 6.17
C PRO A 159 -0.55 16.78 6.11
N PRO A 160 0.40 17.38 5.39
CA PRO A 160 0.43 18.82 5.20
C PRO A 160 -0.88 19.26 4.57
N ALA A 161 -1.32 20.48 4.90
CA ALA A 161 -2.49 21.06 4.26
C ALA A 161 -2.32 21.04 2.72
N PRO A 162 -3.37 20.75 1.95
CA PRO A 162 -3.30 20.81 0.50
C PRO A 162 -2.88 22.23 0.07
N PRO A 163 -2.16 22.37 -1.05
CA PRO A 163 -1.72 23.68 -1.51
C PRO A 163 -2.93 24.59 -1.66
N ALA A 164 -2.82 25.82 -1.17
CA ALA A 164 -3.82 26.86 -1.39
C ALA A 164 -4.10 26.97 -2.92
N THR A 165 -5.33 27.27 -3.28
CA THR A 165 -5.84 27.27 -4.68
C THR A 165 -4.75 27.61 -5.69
N PRO A 166 -4.36 26.68 -6.55
CA PRO A 166 -3.24 26.91 -7.45
C PRO A 166 -3.55 28.03 -8.42
N VAL A 167 -2.59 28.90 -8.61
CA VAL A 167 -2.54 29.75 -9.81
C VAL A 167 -2.63 28.80 -11.01
N ALA A 168 -3.48 29.13 -11.98
CA ALA A 168 -3.65 28.30 -13.18
C ALA A 168 -2.29 27.95 -13.78
N ARG A 169 -1.97 26.67 -13.79
CA ARG A 169 -0.72 26.15 -14.35
C ARG A 169 -1.05 25.37 -15.62
N ARG A 170 -0.19 25.51 -16.60
CA ARG A 170 -0.25 24.77 -17.86
C ARG A 170 1.10 24.12 -18.09
N GLU A 171 1.09 22.81 -18.24
CA GLU A 171 2.25 22.06 -18.70
C GLU A 171 1.92 21.40 -20.04
N ILE A 172 2.89 21.43 -20.95
CA ILE A 172 2.80 20.75 -22.24
C ILE A 172 3.99 19.81 -22.33
N VAL A 173 3.70 18.51 -22.32
CA VAL A 173 4.69 17.48 -22.58
C VAL A 173 4.53 17.05 -24.03
N THR A 174 5.51 17.35 -24.86
CA THR A 174 5.51 16.92 -26.27
C THR A 174 6.30 15.64 -26.42
N ARG A 175 5.65 14.60 -26.93
CA ARG A 175 6.26 13.32 -27.30
C ARG A 175 5.83 12.96 -28.72
N GLY A 176 6.57 12.07 -29.38
CA GLY A 176 6.31 11.66 -30.77
C GLY A 176 5.12 10.69 -30.92
N HIS A 177 3.97 11.02 -30.36
CA HIS A 177 2.73 10.25 -30.47
C HIS A 177 1.69 10.98 -31.32
N ASP A 178 0.86 10.24 -32.02
CA ASP A 178 -0.22 10.76 -32.88
C ASP A 178 -1.47 11.18 -32.08
N GLN A 179 -1.48 10.96 -30.75
CA GLN A 179 -2.58 11.25 -29.86
C GLN A 179 -2.23 12.41 -28.91
N ALA A 180 -3.21 13.24 -28.61
CA ALA A 180 -3.13 14.27 -27.58
C ALA A 180 -4.02 13.88 -26.39
N HIS A 181 -3.46 13.92 -25.18
CA HIS A 181 -4.19 13.71 -23.93
C HIS A 181 -4.25 15.03 -23.18
N LEU A 182 -5.43 15.36 -22.67
CA LEU A 182 -5.66 16.58 -21.89
C LEU A 182 -6.31 16.22 -20.56
N PHE A 183 -5.69 16.67 -19.46
CA PHE A 183 -6.28 16.65 -18.14
C PHE A 183 -6.56 18.07 -17.67
N LEU A 184 -7.77 18.28 -17.17
CA LEU A 184 -8.21 19.55 -16.58
C LEU A 184 -8.87 19.26 -15.25
N GLY A 185 -8.48 19.98 -14.21
CA GLY A 185 -9.08 19.81 -12.90
C GLY A 185 -8.63 20.88 -11.90
N ARG A 186 -9.23 20.82 -10.73
CA ARG A 186 -8.92 21.67 -9.58
C ARG A 186 -9.10 20.91 -8.29
N LEU A 187 -8.47 21.38 -7.23
CA LEU A 187 -8.79 20.93 -5.87
C LEU A 187 -10.22 21.35 -5.53
N THR A 188 -10.92 20.45 -4.85
CA THR A 188 -12.27 20.69 -4.32
C THR A 188 -12.22 20.58 -2.79
N VAL A 189 -13.37 20.61 -2.13
CA VAL A 189 -13.49 20.39 -0.69
C VAL A 189 -13.16 18.94 -0.32
N ASP A 190 -12.68 18.73 0.90
CA ASP A 190 -12.53 17.39 1.47
C ASP A 190 -13.88 16.67 1.51
N GLN A 191 -13.83 15.36 1.34
CA GLN A 191 -14.95 14.49 1.70
C GLN A 191 -14.75 14.13 3.17
N ASP A 192 -15.55 14.79 4.04
CA ASP A 192 -15.71 14.41 5.44
C ASP A 192 -16.41 13.04 5.55
#